data_cd66f8bb10ce29ca8439e5f2e585dee5
#
_entry.id   cd66f8bb10ce29ca8439e5f2e585dee5
#
_cell.length_a   1.000
_cell.length_b   1.000
_cell.length_c   1.000
_cell.angle_alpha   90.00
_cell.angle_beta   90.00
_cell.angle_gamma   90.00
#
_symmetry.space_group_name_H-M   'P 1'
#
loop_
_entity.id
_entity.type
_entity.pdbx_description
1 polymer ?
#
loop_
_entity_poly.entity_id
_entity_poly.type
_entity_poly.pdbx_seq_one_letter_code
_entity_poly.pdbx_strand_id
1 'polypeptide(L)'
;MIAIVGTNHDDILYFETAMANKKEDMVLKKYKITIGTIFNQEVLLMHGMNTSILSSVLTAAICQQFYIDLIIVVGRCFALSKDLKIGDIIISEKSINIDVDQIDDNDVRLGQIPSLPQEFRVQNDVIGYIEEGLNKRAFITGKRVSVLSSNDLSNNTLRRIRENVVSIFDLNKTVVDSITGGVAVAGYLYHVPFVSVKVVEKIVGEKWNIDNYIKVLDSYVGADKAIISAIGDIGRNDVIIGGHH
;
A
#
# COMPACT_ATOMS: atom_id res chain seq x y z
N MET A 1 -15.87 -7.64 -1.66
CA MET A 1 -15.47 -6.41 -2.40
C MET A 1 -13.99 -6.11 -2.19
N ILE A 2 -13.24 -5.71 -3.22
CA ILE A 2 -11.83 -5.28 -3.09
C ILE A 2 -11.78 -3.75 -2.96
N ALA A 3 -11.11 -3.24 -1.94
CA ALA A 3 -10.85 -1.80 -1.80
C ALA A 3 -9.47 -1.45 -2.36
N ILE A 4 -9.38 -0.47 -3.28
CA ILE A 4 -8.12 0.09 -3.79
C ILE A 4 -8.03 1.51 -3.25
N VAL A 5 -6.98 1.78 -2.49
CA VAL A 5 -6.83 3.03 -1.77
C VAL A 5 -5.49 3.71 -2.07
N GLY A 6 -5.51 5.02 -2.22
CA GLY A 6 -4.33 5.81 -2.56
C GLY A 6 -4.28 7.18 -1.87
N THR A 7 -3.17 7.87 -2.03
CA THR A 7 -2.96 9.22 -1.49
C THR A 7 -3.65 10.26 -2.36
N ASN A 8 -3.42 10.19 -3.67
CA ASN A 8 -3.94 11.16 -4.64
C ASN A 8 -4.94 10.51 -5.58
N HIS A 9 -5.73 11.31 -6.27
CA HIS A 9 -6.63 10.83 -7.30
C HIS A 9 -5.87 10.12 -8.44
N ASP A 10 -4.70 10.61 -8.80
CA ASP A 10 -3.86 10.00 -9.84
C ASP A 10 -3.47 8.55 -9.50
N ASP A 11 -3.34 8.21 -8.22
CA ASP A 11 -3.01 6.85 -7.79
C ASP A 11 -4.12 5.84 -8.11
N ILE A 12 -5.37 6.29 -8.25
CA ILE A 12 -6.53 5.42 -8.51
C ILE A 12 -7.18 5.63 -9.88
N LEU A 13 -6.76 6.64 -10.65
CA LEU A 13 -7.39 7.06 -11.91
C LEU A 13 -7.44 5.95 -12.96
N TYR A 14 -6.40 5.13 -13.05
CA TYR A 14 -6.35 4.04 -14.01
C TYR A 14 -7.41 2.95 -13.68
N PHE A 15 -7.59 2.64 -12.42
CA PHE A 15 -8.64 1.71 -11.96
C PHE A 15 -10.03 2.29 -12.21
N GLU A 16 -10.22 3.57 -11.92
CA GLU A 16 -11.49 4.26 -12.18
C GLU A 16 -11.83 4.21 -13.69
N THR A 17 -10.85 4.35 -14.55
CA THR A 17 -11.05 4.24 -16.00
C THR A 17 -11.42 2.83 -16.44
N ALA A 18 -10.82 1.80 -15.84
CA ALA A 18 -11.10 0.40 -16.13
C ALA A 18 -12.42 -0.14 -15.55
N MET A 19 -13.03 0.61 -14.64
CA MET A 19 -14.21 0.20 -13.90
C MET A 19 -15.50 0.39 -14.70
N ALA A 20 -16.39 -0.59 -14.65
CA ALA A 20 -17.77 -0.53 -15.15
C ALA A 20 -18.78 -0.32 -14.01
N ASN A 21 -20.03 0.05 -14.34
CA ASN A 21 -21.17 0.20 -13.41
C ASN A 21 -20.88 1.12 -12.22
N LYS A 22 -20.18 2.22 -12.49
CA LYS A 22 -19.71 3.16 -11.44
C LYS A 22 -20.86 3.84 -10.71
N LYS A 23 -20.76 3.90 -9.39
CA LYS A 23 -21.58 4.71 -8.48
C LYS A 23 -20.66 5.48 -7.55
N GLU A 24 -21.03 6.71 -7.26
CA GLU A 24 -20.36 7.53 -6.26
C GLU A 24 -21.10 7.44 -4.93
N ASP A 25 -20.35 7.39 -3.84
CA ASP A 25 -20.86 7.42 -2.48
C ASP A 25 -19.89 8.19 -1.58
N MET A 26 -20.20 8.34 -0.32
CA MET A 26 -19.43 9.12 0.64
C MET A 26 -19.16 8.32 1.91
N VAL A 27 -17.92 8.37 2.35
CA VAL A 27 -17.48 7.87 3.66
C VAL A 27 -17.31 9.05 4.61
N LEU A 28 -17.80 8.91 5.84
CA LEU A 28 -17.79 9.97 6.87
C LEU A 28 -18.42 11.29 6.37
N LYS A 29 -19.38 11.24 5.43
CA LYS A 29 -20.06 12.42 4.83
C LYS A 29 -19.08 13.45 4.21
N LYS A 30 -17.85 13.07 3.94
CA LYS A 30 -16.79 13.97 3.46
C LYS A 30 -15.95 13.40 2.35
N TYR A 31 -15.61 12.12 2.44
CA TYR A 31 -14.67 11.49 1.51
C TYR A 31 -15.41 10.71 0.43
N LYS A 32 -15.22 11.13 -0.81
CA LYS A 32 -15.81 10.49 -1.98
C LYS A 32 -15.18 9.11 -2.19
N ILE A 33 -16.02 8.15 -2.49
CA ILE A 33 -15.64 6.82 -2.97
C ILE A 33 -16.35 6.53 -4.29
N THR A 34 -15.72 5.71 -5.13
CA THR A 34 -16.32 5.19 -6.36
C THR A 34 -16.45 3.68 -6.23
N ILE A 35 -17.64 3.14 -6.39
CA ILE A 35 -17.92 1.70 -6.33
C ILE A 35 -18.34 1.25 -7.73
N GLY A 36 -17.84 0.11 -8.19
CA GLY A 36 -18.18 -0.47 -9.49
C GLY A 36 -17.59 -1.85 -9.66
N THR A 37 -17.36 -2.29 -10.91
CA THR A 37 -16.84 -3.62 -11.18
C THR A 37 -15.64 -3.60 -12.10
N ILE A 38 -14.63 -4.44 -11.80
CA ILE A 38 -13.51 -4.79 -12.69
C ILE A 38 -13.55 -6.30 -12.88
N PHE A 39 -13.72 -6.80 -14.11
CA PHE A 39 -13.90 -8.23 -14.43
C PHE A 39 -14.99 -8.93 -13.59
N ASN A 40 -16.13 -8.25 -13.36
CA ASN A 40 -17.25 -8.67 -12.51
C ASN A 40 -16.94 -8.73 -10.99
N GLN A 41 -15.71 -8.44 -10.57
CA GLN A 41 -15.37 -8.30 -9.17
C GLN A 41 -15.78 -6.90 -8.68
N GLU A 42 -16.51 -6.82 -7.56
CA GLU A 42 -16.83 -5.53 -6.94
C GLU A 42 -15.56 -4.85 -6.41
N VAL A 43 -15.39 -3.59 -6.78
CA VAL A 43 -14.25 -2.76 -6.39
C VAL A 43 -14.72 -1.43 -5.83
N LEU A 44 -14.12 -1.01 -4.72
CA LEU A 44 -14.25 0.30 -4.12
C LEU A 44 -12.94 1.06 -4.32
N LEU A 45 -13.01 2.26 -4.87
CA LEU A 45 -11.87 3.18 -5.02
C LEU A 45 -11.99 4.32 -4.04
N MET A 46 -10.88 4.65 -3.37
CA MET A 46 -10.80 5.79 -2.46
C MET A 46 -9.42 6.44 -2.52
N HIS A 47 -9.38 7.77 -2.51
CA HIS A 47 -8.14 8.54 -2.37
C HIS A 47 -8.25 9.59 -1.25
N GLY A 48 -7.17 10.34 -1.02
CA GLY A 48 -7.12 11.36 0.04
C GLY A 48 -6.54 10.87 1.36
N MET A 49 -5.99 9.67 1.38
CA MET A 49 -5.28 9.12 2.53
C MET A 49 -3.85 9.71 2.56
N ASN A 50 -3.62 10.79 3.31
CA ASN A 50 -2.35 11.52 3.28
C ASN A 50 -1.40 11.17 4.43
N THR A 51 -1.89 10.54 5.48
CA THR A 51 -1.13 10.17 6.67
C THR A 51 -1.56 8.81 7.18
N SER A 52 -0.72 8.18 7.98
CA SER A 52 -1.03 6.91 8.67
C SER A 52 -2.26 7.06 9.57
N ILE A 53 -2.42 8.20 10.25
CA ILE A 53 -3.57 8.49 11.10
C ILE A 53 -4.87 8.53 10.26
N LEU A 54 -4.87 9.32 9.19
CA LEU A 54 -6.06 9.47 8.36
C LEU A 54 -6.39 8.17 7.60
N SER A 55 -5.39 7.44 7.13
CA SER A 55 -5.60 6.16 6.45
C SER A 55 -6.18 5.10 7.39
N SER A 56 -5.80 5.07 8.67
CA SER A 56 -6.43 4.20 9.67
C SER A 56 -7.93 4.50 9.82
N VAL A 57 -8.28 5.79 9.99
CA VAL A 57 -9.67 6.20 10.18
C VAL A 57 -10.53 5.90 8.95
N LEU A 58 -10.03 6.21 7.76
CA LEU A 58 -10.77 5.99 6.52
C LEU A 58 -10.89 4.50 6.19
N THR A 59 -9.86 3.71 6.42
CA THR A 59 -9.91 2.25 6.26
C THR A 59 -10.92 1.62 7.23
N ALA A 60 -10.90 2.02 8.50
CA ALA A 60 -11.89 1.54 9.46
C ALA A 60 -13.33 1.90 9.03
N ALA A 61 -13.52 3.12 8.53
CA ALA A 61 -14.83 3.58 8.07
C ALA A 61 -15.36 2.78 6.85
N ILE A 62 -14.51 2.47 5.87
CA ILE A 62 -14.93 1.62 4.74
C ILE A 62 -15.18 0.17 5.17
N CYS A 63 -14.36 -0.40 6.06
CA CYS A 63 -14.58 -1.75 6.58
C CYS A 63 -15.87 -1.85 7.42
N GLN A 64 -16.29 -0.77 8.06
CA GLN A 64 -17.55 -0.74 8.81
C GLN A 64 -18.78 -0.55 7.92
N GLN A 65 -18.63 0.18 6.82
CA GLN A 65 -19.73 0.50 5.92
C GLN A 65 -19.94 -0.56 4.82
N PHE A 66 -18.87 -1.26 4.43
CA PHE A 66 -18.87 -2.23 3.34
C PHE A 66 -18.20 -3.53 3.75
N TYR A 67 -18.61 -4.63 3.12
CA TYR A 67 -17.94 -5.91 3.27
C TYR A 67 -16.69 -5.96 2.38
N ILE A 68 -15.54 -5.69 2.97
CA ILE A 68 -14.24 -5.66 2.28
C ILE A 68 -13.50 -6.99 2.48
N ASP A 69 -13.09 -7.64 1.39
CA ASP A 69 -12.35 -8.90 1.40
C ASP A 69 -10.84 -8.70 1.32
N LEU A 70 -10.40 -7.60 0.68
CA LEU A 70 -9.00 -7.25 0.47
C LEU A 70 -8.84 -5.75 0.31
N ILE A 71 -7.76 -5.19 0.88
CA ILE A 71 -7.37 -3.80 0.67
C ILE A 71 -6.05 -3.76 -0.10
N ILE A 72 -6.04 -3.10 -1.26
CA ILE A 72 -4.84 -2.87 -2.06
C ILE A 72 -4.45 -1.39 -1.92
N VAL A 73 -3.28 -1.14 -1.35
CA VAL A 73 -2.73 0.21 -1.18
C VAL A 73 -1.84 0.52 -2.37
N VAL A 74 -2.21 1.54 -3.13
CA VAL A 74 -1.47 1.96 -4.33
C VAL A 74 -0.79 3.32 -4.12
N GLY A 75 0.14 3.68 -5.01
CA GLY A 75 0.79 5.00 -4.98
C GLY A 75 2.31 4.91 -4.98
N ARG A 76 2.98 5.85 -4.33
CA ARG A 76 4.42 6.07 -4.36
C ARG A 76 5.07 5.77 -3.03
N CYS A 77 6.38 5.48 -3.07
CA CYS A 77 7.19 5.27 -1.89
C CYS A 77 8.62 5.80 -2.08
N PHE A 78 9.36 5.91 -0.98
CA PHE A 78 10.75 6.34 -0.96
C PHE A 78 11.65 5.16 -0.56
N ALA A 79 12.64 4.85 -1.39
CA ALA A 79 13.62 3.81 -1.08
C ALA A 79 14.69 4.33 -0.10
N LEU A 80 15.07 3.50 0.87
CA LEU A 80 16.13 3.82 1.83
C LEU A 80 17.53 3.44 1.32
N SER A 81 17.63 2.61 0.30
CA SER A 81 18.89 2.15 -0.33
C SER A 81 18.86 2.34 -1.84
N LYS A 82 20.05 2.44 -2.44
CA LYS A 82 20.29 2.50 -3.90
C LYS A 82 20.09 1.16 -4.62
N ASP A 83 19.94 0.06 -3.91
CA ASP A 83 19.64 -1.24 -4.49
C ASP A 83 18.20 -1.30 -5.05
N LEU A 84 17.32 -0.48 -4.49
CA LEU A 84 16.03 -0.14 -5.08
C LEU A 84 16.20 1.07 -5.99
N LYS A 85 15.67 0.99 -7.20
CA LYS A 85 15.81 2.04 -8.22
C LYS A 85 14.50 2.79 -8.41
N ILE A 86 14.59 4.04 -8.82
CA ILE A 86 13.43 4.82 -9.21
C ILE A 86 12.72 4.11 -10.37
N GLY A 87 11.41 3.94 -10.22
CA GLY A 87 10.58 3.16 -11.13
C GLY A 87 10.44 1.67 -10.74
N ASP A 88 11.18 1.16 -9.74
CA ASP A 88 10.93 -0.20 -9.26
C ASP A 88 9.49 -0.32 -8.70
N ILE A 89 8.81 -1.39 -9.08
CA ILE A 89 7.53 -1.76 -8.49
C ILE A 89 7.82 -2.64 -7.27
N ILE A 90 7.26 -2.24 -6.14
CA ILE A 90 7.39 -2.97 -4.88
C ILE A 90 6.07 -3.63 -4.48
N ILE A 91 6.18 -4.75 -3.79
CA ILE A 91 5.07 -5.45 -3.13
C ILE A 91 5.43 -5.58 -1.66
N SER A 92 4.54 -5.15 -0.77
CA SER A 92 4.80 -5.27 0.67
C SER A 92 4.74 -6.72 1.13
N GLU A 93 5.74 -7.14 1.93
CA GLU A 93 5.67 -8.37 2.72
C GLU A 93 5.12 -8.09 4.12
N LYS A 94 5.39 -6.89 4.61
CA LYS A 94 4.94 -6.41 5.92
C LYS A 94 4.93 -4.89 5.97
N SER A 95 4.16 -4.36 6.92
CA SER A 95 4.12 -2.93 7.25
C SER A 95 4.39 -2.69 8.72
N ILE A 96 5.05 -1.56 9.02
CA ILE A 96 5.43 -1.13 10.37
C ILE A 96 5.19 0.37 10.47
N ASN A 97 4.52 0.83 11.53
CA ASN A 97 4.28 2.26 11.75
C ASN A 97 5.39 2.85 12.62
N ILE A 98 6.43 3.40 11.99
CA ILE A 98 7.66 3.80 12.68
C ILE A 98 7.57 5.12 13.45
N ASP A 99 6.45 5.83 13.37
CA ASP A 99 6.22 7.01 14.22
C ASP A 99 5.89 6.63 15.69
N VAL A 100 5.66 5.34 15.94
CA VAL A 100 5.47 4.84 17.29
C VAL A 100 6.83 4.45 17.86
N ASP A 101 7.33 5.27 18.77
CA ASP A 101 8.58 5.05 19.48
C ASP A 101 8.37 5.36 20.97
N GLN A 102 8.34 4.33 21.79
CA GLN A 102 8.20 4.44 23.24
C GLN A 102 9.56 4.17 23.89
N ILE A 103 10.43 5.18 23.84
CA ILE A 103 11.85 5.09 24.23
C ILE A 103 12.06 4.61 25.67
N ASP A 104 11.10 4.86 26.56
CA ASP A 104 11.22 4.54 27.98
C ASP A 104 10.62 3.17 28.37
N ASP A 105 10.02 2.47 27.41
CA ASP A 105 9.44 1.15 27.64
C ASP A 105 10.27 0.06 26.94
N ASN A 106 11.10 -0.65 27.70
CA ASN A 106 11.96 -1.72 27.19
C ASN A 106 11.18 -2.92 26.61
N ASP A 107 9.87 -3.01 26.89
CA ASP A 107 9.00 -4.09 26.39
C ASP A 107 8.34 -3.76 25.04
N VAL A 108 8.42 -2.49 24.59
CA VAL A 108 7.83 -2.03 23.32
C VAL A 108 8.94 -1.78 22.29
N ARG A 109 8.85 -2.45 21.16
CA ARG A 109 9.81 -2.29 20.06
C ARG A 109 9.46 -1.08 19.19
N LEU A 110 10.47 -0.48 18.56
CA LEU A 110 10.25 0.58 17.56
C LEU A 110 9.17 0.17 16.55
N GLY A 111 8.16 1.01 16.39
CA GLY A 111 7.02 0.77 15.49
C GLY A 111 5.91 -0.11 16.07
N GLN A 112 6.03 -0.55 17.32
CA GLN A 112 5.01 -1.34 17.98
C GLN A 112 4.00 -0.44 18.71
N ILE A 113 2.75 -0.50 18.26
CA ILE A 113 1.62 0.07 19.02
C ILE A 113 1.35 -0.87 20.21
N PRO A 114 1.26 -0.37 21.45
CA PRO A 114 0.94 -1.20 22.62
C PRO A 114 -0.30 -2.08 22.37
N SER A 115 -0.21 -3.33 22.75
CA SER A 115 -1.25 -4.36 22.54
C SER A 115 -1.47 -4.81 21.09
N LEU A 116 -0.69 -4.31 20.14
CA LEU A 116 -0.74 -4.74 18.74
C LEU A 116 0.61 -5.37 18.30
N PRO A 117 0.63 -6.15 17.22
CA PRO A 117 1.87 -6.61 16.61
C PRO A 117 2.78 -5.43 16.21
N GLN A 118 4.10 -5.62 16.28
CA GLN A 118 5.06 -4.65 15.74
C GLN A 118 4.96 -4.55 14.21
N GLU A 119 4.78 -5.69 13.55
CA GLU A 119 4.69 -5.79 12.10
C GLU A 119 3.38 -6.47 11.68
N PHE A 120 2.75 -5.89 10.67
CA PHE A 120 1.54 -6.42 10.05
C PHE A 120 1.93 -7.11 8.75
N ARG A 121 1.81 -8.44 8.71
CA ARG A 121 2.25 -9.26 7.57
C ARG A 121 1.18 -9.36 6.50
N VAL A 122 1.63 -9.33 5.25
CA VAL A 122 0.79 -9.60 4.08
C VAL A 122 0.72 -11.13 3.87
N GLN A 123 -0.46 -11.63 3.52
CA GLN A 123 -0.64 -13.03 3.21
C GLN A 123 0.09 -13.42 1.92
N ASN A 124 0.80 -14.55 1.94
CA ASN A 124 1.60 -15.01 0.80
C ASN A 124 0.77 -15.23 -0.48
N ASP A 125 -0.47 -15.70 -0.33
CA ASP A 125 -1.37 -15.93 -1.47
C ASP A 125 -1.70 -14.60 -2.18
N VAL A 126 -1.94 -13.54 -1.41
CA VAL A 126 -2.19 -12.19 -1.95
C VAL A 126 -0.96 -11.68 -2.70
N ILE A 127 0.25 -11.86 -2.13
CA ILE A 127 1.49 -11.50 -2.80
C ILE A 127 1.62 -12.27 -4.12
N GLY A 128 1.35 -13.58 -4.10
CA GLY A 128 1.42 -14.45 -5.26
C GLY A 128 0.52 -13.99 -6.42
N TYR A 129 -0.72 -13.59 -6.15
CA TYR A 129 -1.62 -13.04 -7.17
C TYR A 129 -1.09 -11.75 -7.81
N ILE A 130 -0.53 -10.85 -7.02
CA ILE A 130 0.06 -9.61 -7.54
C ILE A 130 1.30 -9.92 -8.40
N GLU A 131 2.19 -10.79 -7.93
CA GLU A 131 3.39 -11.20 -8.68
C GLU A 131 3.03 -11.87 -10.02
N GLU A 132 2.03 -12.75 -10.02
CA GLU A 132 1.55 -13.39 -11.22
C GLU A 132 0.97 -12.36 -12.22
N GLY A 133 0.22 -11.39 -11.74
CA GLY A 133 -0.28 -10.26 -12.53
C GLY A 133 0.85 -9.45 -13.16
N LEU A 134 1.91 -9.15 -12.41
CA LEU A 134 3.11 -8.46 -12.91
C LEU A 134 3.80 -9.27 -14.00
N ASN A 135 4.03 -10.56 -13.77
CA ASN A 135 4.72 -11.43 -14.71
C ASN A 135 3.93 -11.61 -16.01
N LYS A 136 2.61 -11.81 -15.95
CA LYS A 136 1.75 -12.08 -17.12
C LYS A 136 1.53 -10.85 -18.01
N ARG A 137 1.47 -9.65 -17.43
CA ARG A 137 1.02 -8.44 -18.15
C ARG A 137 2.11 -7.44 -18.43
N ALA A 138 3.07 -7.29 -17.55
CA ALA A 138 4.06 -6.24 -17.65
C ALA A 138 5.48 -6.76 -17.92
N PHE A 139 5.73 -8.07 -17.85
CA PHE A 139 7.09 -8.66 -17.85
C PHE A 139 8.02 -7.99 -16.82
N ILE A 140 7.43 -7.50 -15.73
CA ILE A 140 8.11 -6.76 -14.68
C ILE A 140 8.12 -7.63 -13.42
N THR A 141 9.27 -7.72 -12.77
CA THR A 141 9.37 -8.39 -11.49
C THR A 141 9.11 -7.41 -10.37
N GLY A 142 8.07 -7.64 -9.58
CA GLY A 142 7.85 -6.91 -8.34
C GLY A 142 8.92 -7.25 -7.30
N LYS A 143 9.38 -6.24 -6.56
CA LYS A 143 10.35 -6.45 -5.47
C LYS A 143 9.61 -6.53 -4.14
N ARG A 144 9.79 -7.63 -3.41
CA ARG A 144 9.24 -7.79 -2.07
C ARG A 144 10.02 -6.96 -1.08
N VAL A 145 9.31 -6.16 -0.28
CA VAL A 145 9.93 -5.21 0.66
C VAL A 145 9.14 -5.09 1.96
N SER A 146 9.81 -4.59 3.00
CA SER A 146 9.15 -4.05 4.18
C SER A 146 8.74 -2.61 3.93
N VAL A 147 7.54 -2.22 4.30
CA VAL A 147 7.05 -0.84 4.22
C VAL A 147 7.03 -0.23 5.61
N LEU A 148 7.83 0.80 5.81
CA LEU A 148 7.79 1.64 7.00
C LEU A 148 6.86 2.82 6.73
N SER A 149 5.91 3.10 7.62
CA SER A 149 5.02 4.25 7.44
C SER A 149 5.30 5.34 8.45
N SER A 150 5.43 6.58 7.96
CA SER A 150 5.62 7.78 8.74
C SER A 150 4.71 8.92 8.26
N ASN A 151 4.18 9.70 9.19
CA ASN A 151 3.35 10.86 8.88
C ASN A 151 4.16 12.05 8.34
N ASP A 152 5.47 12.06 8.54
CA ASP A 152 6.38 13.08 8.00
C ASP A 152 7.37 12.46 7.01
N LEU A 153 7.21 12.80 5.73
CA LEU A 153 8.09 12.38 4.64
C LEU A 153 9.06 13.50 4.19
N SER A 154 9.34 14.47 5.06
CA SER A 154 10.36 15.48 4.77
C SER A 154 11.75 14.85 4.60
N ASN A 155 12.61 15.49 3.83
CA ASN A 155 13.97 14.98 3.58
C ASN A 155 14.77 14.78 4.89
N ASN A 156 14.54 15.61 5.89
CA ASN A 156 15.23 15.49 7.19
C ASN A 156 14.71 14.27 7.96
N THR A 157 13.41 14.06 7.99
CA THR A 157 12.80 12.90 8.64
C THR A 157 13.19 11.61 7.94
N LEU A 158 13.16 11.56 6.61
CA LEU A 158 13.57 10.37 5.85
C LEU A 158 15.06 10.01 6.08
N ARG A 159 15.95 11.00 6.20
CA ARG A 159 17.35 10.74 6.57
C ARG A 159 17.46 10.17 7.98
N ARG A 160 16.77 10.75 8.94
CA ARG A 160 16.73 10.29 10.32
C ARG A 160 16.18 8.87 10.44
N ILE A 161 15.08 8.57 9.72
CA ILE A 161 14.53 7.23 9.62
C ILE A 161 15.61 6.26 9.14
N ARG A 162 16.27 6.56 8.01
CA ARG A 162 17.33 5.71 7.45
C ARG A 162 18.46 5.44 8.46
N GLU A 163 18.90 6.45 9.19
CA GLU A 163 19.97 6.34 10.20
C GLU A 163 19.53 5.49 11.38
N ASN A 164 18.31 5.67 11.87
CA ASN A 164 17.78 4.97 13.04
C ASN A 164 17.43 3.51 12.76
N VAL A 165 17.00 3.18 11.55
CA VAL A 165 16.51 1.83 11.24
C VAL A 165 17.57 0.92 10.63
N VAL A 166 18.77 1.44 10.30
CA VAL A 166 19.85 0.68 9.63
C VAL A 166 20.29 -0.57 10.39
N SER A 167 20.21 -0.55 11.71
CA SER A 167 20.56 -1.69 12.58
C SER A 167 19.42 -2.69 12.78
N ILE A 168 18.20 -2.35 12.35
CA ILE A 168 16.98 -3.12 12.63
C ILE A 168 16.42 -3.75 11.35
N PHE A 169 16.51 -3.04 10.21
CA PHE A 169 15.91 -3.46 8.95
C PHE A 169 16.96 -3.53 7.82
N ASP A 170 16.76 -4.48 6.90
CA ASP A 170 17.54 -4.51 5.65
C ASP A 170 17.09 -3.36 4.74
N LEU A 171 17.90 -2.30 4.70
CA LEU A 171 17.60 -1.10 3.91
C LEU A 171 17.41 -1.40 2.42
N ASN A 172 18.03 -2.49 1.90
CA ASN A 172 17.94 -2.88 0.50
C ASN A 172 16.55 -3.44 0.13
N LYS A 173 15.79 -3.82 1.17
CA LYS A 173 14.43 -4.33 1.07
C LYS A 173 13.45 -3.50 1.89
N THR A 174 13.72 -2.20 2.04
CA THR A 174 12.89 -1.34 2.87
C THR A 174 12.57 -0.04 2.15
N VAL A 175 11.29 0.30 2.15
CA VAL A 175 10.77 1.57 1.64
C VAL A 175 9.98 2.31 2.71
N VAL A 176 9.76 3.61 2.50
CA VAL A 176 8.95 4.45 3.39
C VAL A 176 7.77 5.04 2.62
N ASP A 177 6.61 5.05 3.25
CA ASP A 177 5.42 5.78 2.78
C ASP A 177 4.67 6.45 3.94
N SER A 178 3.50 7.02 3.66
CA SER A 178 2.70 7.69 4.70
C SER A 178 1.39 7.00 5.06
N ILE A 179 0.98 5.93 4.36
CA ILE A 179 -0.39 5.43 4.50
C ILE A 179 -0.50 3.93 4.80
N THR A 180 0.45 3.12 4.33
CA THR A 180 0.34 1.65 4.45
C THR A 180 0.22 1.19 5.90
N GLY A 181 0.96 1.80 6.83
CA GLY A 181 0.88 1.45 8.26
C GLY A 181 -0.50 1.68 8.87
N GLY A 182 -1.16 2.77 8.49
CA GLY A 182 -2.51 3.04 8.97
C GLY A 182 -3.53 2.06 8.41
N VAL A 183 -3.43 1.73 7.11
CA VAL A 183 -4.26 0.69 6.49
C VAL A 183 -4.03 -0.66 7.14
N ALA A 184 -2.78 -1.02 7.40
CA ALA A 184 -2.42 -2.29 8.02
C ALA A 184 -2.98 -2.44 9.44
N VAL A 185 -2.92 -1.39 10.26
CA VAL A 185 -3.52 -1.36 11.60
C VAL A 185 -5.04 -1.56 11.53
N ALA A 186 -5.73 -0.81 10.69
CA ALA A 186 -7.17 -0.94 10.54
C ALA A 186 -7.55 -2.31 9.97
N GLY A 187 -6.86 -2.77 8.91
CA GLY A 187 -7.07 -4.10 8.34
C GLY A 187 -6.91 -5.22 9.37
N TYR A 188 -5.88 -5.14 10.22
CA TYR A 188 -5.67 -6.09 11.31
C TYR A 188 -6.85 -6.11 12.30
N LEU A 189 -7.32 -4.94 12.73
CA LEU A 189 -8.42 -4.82 13.70
C LEU A 189 -9.78 -5.26 13.13
N TYR A 190 -9.99 -5.12 11.83
CA TYR A 190 -11.19 -5.57 11.13
C TYR A 190 -11.06 -6.96 10.49
N HIS A 191 -9.91 -7.64 10.68
CA HIS A 191 -9.60 -8.93 10.06
C HIS A 191 -9.69 -8.92 8.54
N VAL A 192 -9.36 -7.80 7.92
CA VAL A 192 -9.31 -7.64 6.47
C VAL A 192 -7.85 -7.67 6.00
N PRO A 193 -7.46 -8.59 5.12
CA PRO A 193 -6.11 -8.62 4.57
C PRO A 193 -5.81 -7.39 3.72
N PHE A 194 -4.54 -7.03 3.66
CA PHE A 194 -4.05 -5.93 2.85
C PHE A 194 -2.80 -6.32 2.06
N VAL A 195 -2.51 -5.57 1.01
CA VAL A 195 -1.21 -5.55 0.32
C VAL A 195 -0.93 -4.13 -0.16
N SER A 196 0.33 -3.72 -0.14
CA SER A 196 0.75 -2.46 -0.75
C SER A 196 1.55 -2.74 -2.02
N VAL A 197 1.13 -2.15 -3.13
CA VAL A 197 1.80 -2.19 -4.43
C VAL A 197 2.13 -0.77 -4.83
N LYS A 198 3.41 -0.42 -4.83
CA LYS A 198 3.84 0.96 -5.02
C LYS A 198 5.00 1.08 -6.00
N VAL A 199 5.23 2.29 -6.46
CA VAL A 199 6.37 2.62 -7.32
C VAL A 199 7.37 3.45 -6.53
N VAL A 200 8.64 3.12 -6.63
CA VAL A 200 9.72 3.92 -6.03
C VAL A 200 9.84 5.23 -6.78
N GLU A 201 9.47 6.33 -6.15
CA GLU A 201 9.55 7.68 -6.71
C GLU A 201 10.91 8.32 -6.46
N LYS A 202 11.52 8.04 -5.30
CA LYS A 202 12.74 8.70 -4.86
C LYS A 202 13.59 7.76 -4.01
N ILE A 203 14.90 7.95 -4.09
CA ILE A 203 15.87 7.34 -3.18
C ILE A 203 16.31 8.40 -2.17
N VAL A 204 16.25 8.07 -0.89
CA VAL A 204 16.62 9.00 0.20
C VAL A 204 18.08 9.42 0.08
N GLY A 205 18.31 10.74 -0.01
CA GLY A 205 19.64 11.33 -0.19
C GLY A 205 20.04 11.58 -1.65
N GLU A 206 19.25 11.18 -2.64
CA GLU A 206 19.49 11.50 -4.04
C GLU A 206 18.72 12.74 -4.50
N LYS A 207 19.26 13.41 -5.54
CA LYS A 207 18.58 14.53 -6.20
C LYS A 207 17.56 13.99 -7.18
N TRP A 208 16.37 14.56 -7.15
CA TRP A 208 15.32 14.28 -8.13
C TRP A 208 15.62 14.98 -9.46
N ASN A 209 15.24 14.35 -10.60
CA ASN A 209 15.29 14.94 -11.94
C ASN A 209 14.05 14.56 -12.77
N ILE A 210 13.87 15.19 -13.93
CA ILE A 210 12.71 14.98 -14.77
C ILE A 210 12.67 13.58 -15.41
N ASP A 211 13.84 12.99 -15.72
CA ASP A 211 13.91 11.62 -16.28
C ASP A 211 13.36 10.58 -15.31
N ASN A 212 13.52 10.84 -14.01
CA ASN A 212 12.97 10.01 -12.96
C ASN A 212 11.43 10.03 -12.97
N TYR A 213 10.83 11.19 -13.26
CA TYR A 213 9.37 11.31 -13.34
C TYR A 213 8.76 10.43 -14.43
N ILE A 214 9.37 10.41 -15.62
CA ILE A 214 8.92 9.57 -16.74
C ILE A 214 8.97 8.09 -16.36
N LYS A 215 10.09 7.64 -15.76
CA LYS A 215 10.22 6.25 -15.30
C LYS A 215 9.14 5.86 -14.27
N VAL A 216 8.83 6.76 -13.36
CA VAL A 216 7.78 6.53 -12.36
C VAL A 216 6.42 6.38 -13.03
N LEU A 217 6.07 7.23 -13.99
CA LEU A 217 4.80 7.16 -14.70
C LEU A 217 4.65 5.86 -15.49
N ASP A 218 5.68 5.42 -16.21
CA ASP A 218 5.65 4.17 -16.97
C ASP A 218 5.46 2.96 -16.03
N SER A 219 6.12 2.98 -14.87
CA SER A 219 6.00 1.92 -13.88
C SER A 219 4.63 1.89 -13.20
N TYR A 220 3.99 3.05 -13.02
CA TYR A 220 2.62 3.13 -12.54
C TYR A 220 1.66 2.37 -13.45
N VAL A 221 1.70 2.65 -14.74
CA VAL A 221 0.85 1.95 -15.72
C VAL A 221 1.10 0.44 -15.69
N GLY A 222 2.33 0.01 -15.48
CA GLY A 222 2.69 -1.41 -15.32
C GLY A 222 2.09 -2.03 -14.05
N ALA A 223 2.21 -1.35 -12.91
CA ALA A 223 1.67 -1.78 -11.64
C ALA A 223 0.13 -1.87 -11.67
N ASP A 224 -0.54 -0.85 -12.19
CA ASP A 224 -2.00 -0.80 -12.28
C ASP A 224 -2.56 -1.92 -13.16
N LYS A 225 -1.94 -2.16 -14.33
CA LYS A 225 -2.31 -3.29 -15.21
C LYS A 225 -2.15 -4.64 -14.51
N ALA A 226 -1.11 -4.80 -13.73
CA ALA A 226 -0.86 -6.03 -12.98
C ALA A 226 -1.92 -6.25 -11.89
N ILE A 227 -2.27 -5.22 -11.14
CA ILE A 227 -3.31 -5.26 -10.13
C ILE A 227 -4.66 -5.58 -10.77
N ILE A 228 -5.02 -4.94 -11.87
CA ILE A 228 -6.25 -5.25 -12.62
C ILE A 228 -6.27 -6.72 -13.06
N SER A 229 -5.14 -7.25 -13.55
CA SER A 229 -5.04 -8.68 -13.91
C SER A 229 -5.26 -9.58 -12.68
N ALA A 230 -4.62 -9.26 -11.56
CA ALA A 230 -4.78 -10.01 -10.31
C ALA A 230 -6.23 -10.02 -9.82
N ILE A 231 -6.94 -8.89 -9.90
CA ILE A 231 -8.38 -8.80 -9.58
C ILE A 231 -9.20 -9.77 -10.45
N GLY A 232 -8.90 -9.85 -11.74
CA GLY A 232 -9.57 -10.79 -12.65
C GLY A 232 -9.31 -12.25 -12.32
N ASP A 233 -8.12 -12.59 -11.83
CA ASP A 233 -7.76 -13.96 -11.44
C ASP A 233 -8.36 -14.34 -10.08
N ILE A 234 -8.39 -13.43 -9.13
CA ILE A 234 -9.08 -13.60 -7.84
C ILE A 234 -10.57 -13.90 -8.06
N GLY A 235 -11.25 -13.13 -8.92
CA GLY A 235 -12.67 -13.33 -9.19
C GLY A 235 -13.02 -14.62 -9.93
N ARG A 236 -12.06 -15.23 -10.66
CA ARG A 236 -12.29 -16.50 -11.36
C ARG A 236 -12.11 -17.74 -10.51
N ASN A 237 -11.29 -17.64 -9.48
CA ASN A 237 -10.88 -18.81 -8.69
C ASN A 237 -11.72 -19.01 -7.42
N ASP A 238 -12.80 -18.21 -7.21
CA ASP A 238 -13.58 -18.19 -5.96
C ASP A 238 -12.67 -18.18 -4.70
N VAL A 239 -11.53 -17.50 -4.82
CA VAL A 239 -10.56 -17.45 -3.73
C VAL A 239 -11.13 -16.61 -2.61
N ILE A 240 -11.52 -17.27 -1.54
CA ILE A 240 -11.87 -16.61 -0.27
C ILE A 240 -10.59 -16.04 0.32
N ILE A 241 -10.30 -14.80 -0.05
CA ILE A 241 -9.25 -14.03 0.61
C ILE A 241 -9.87 -13.56 1.92
N GLY A 242 -9.46 -14.17 3.00
CA GLY A 242 -10.02 -13.89 4.31
C GLY A 242 -10.64 -15.12 4.92
N GLY A 243 -9.86 -15.89 5.67
CA GLY A 243 -10.38 -16.96 6.52
C GLY A 243 -11.37 -16.35 7.50
N HIS A 244 -12.61 -16.75 7.36
CA HIS A 244 -13.62 -16.53 8.38
C HIS A 244 -13.11 -17.13 9.70
N HIS A 245 -12.86 -16.29 10.72
CA HIS A 245 -13.32 -16.49 12.11
C HIS A 245 -12.77 -15.42 13.04
#